data_1a9296b885eb2a06a6bbf4b40c1f987a
#
_entry.id   1a9296b885eb2a06a6bbf4b40c1f987a
#
_cell.length_a   1.000
_cell.length_b   1.000
_cell.length_c   1.000
_cell.angle_alpha   90.00
_cell.angle_beta   90.00
_cell.angle_gamma   90.00
#
_symmetry.space_group_name_H-M   'P 1'
#
loop_
_entity.id
_entity.type
_entity.pdbx_description
1 polymer ?
#
loop_
_entity_poly.entity_id
_entity_poly.type
_entity_poly.pdbx_seq_one_letter_code
_entity_poly.pdbx_strand_id
1 'polypeptide(L)'
;MVMTQTISVTDRAADETHDYYTFTSEKSSIPLSDINVLFMRKDPPVDSEFIYATHMLSLAEHEGSLVVNSPQALRDFNEKLFTSYFPTLIPPTLVTRSAALVKNFHKQHGTVICKPLDGMGGASIFKIDESGSNLGVVIETLTAQGSVQMMVQKFMPEINEGDKRIHIVNGEVMPYALARLPTAGETRGNLAAGGTGRPQPLTESDFAIAKQIAPTLVEKGIFFCGLDVIGDKVTEINITSPTCVREIEAKYNSGVLSKLFDGIEDKLKETLHD
;
A
#
# COMPACT_ATOMS: atom_id res chain seq x y z
N MET A 1 4.66 20.88 18.87
CA MET A 1 3.35 21.55 18.61
C MET A 1 2.83 21.11 17.26
N VAL A 2 1.55 20.80 17.17
CA VAL A 2 0.84 20.43 15.92
C VAL A 2 -0.46 21.23 15.80
N MET A 3 -0.83 21.59 14.57
CA MET A 3 -2.11 22.23 14.30
C MET A 3 -3.19 21.17 14.18
N THR A 4 -4.26 21.30 14.94
CA THR A 4 -5.35 20.34 15.00
C THR A 4 -6.70 21.01 14.80
N GLN A 5 -7.68 20.23 14.36
CA GLN A 5 -9.09 20.55 14.40
C GLN A 5 -9.85 19.31 14.86
N THR A 6 -10.87 19.50 15.69
CA THR A 6 -11.78 18.41 16.01
C THR A 6 -12.79 18.18 14.87
N ILE A 7 -13.16 16.93 14.70
CA ILE A 7 -14.14 16.51 13.70
C ILE A 7 -15.29 15.75 14.37
N SER A 8 -16.46 15.84 13.78
CA SER A 8 -17.58 14.92 14.03
C SER A 8 -17.75 14.02 12.82
N VAL A 9 -17.83 12.72 13.05
CA VAL A 9 -18.08 11.74 12.01
C VAL A 9 -19.59 11.53 11.92
N THR A 10 -20.13 11.57 10.71
CA THR A 10 -21.55 11.32 10.46
C THR A 10 -21.76 9.87 10.04
N ASP A 11 -22.77 9.23 10.60
CA ASP A 11 -23.18 7.83 10.35
C ASP A 11 -23.79 7.60 8.94
N ARG A 12 -23.42 8.40 7.96
CA ARG A 12 -23.88 8.23 6.58
C ARG A 12 -23.11 7.14 5.87
N ALA A 13 -23.47 5.92 6.16
CA ALA A 13 -22.89 4.71 5.58
C ALA A 13 -23.23 4.47 4.10
N ALA A 14 -23.93 5.35 3.39
CA ALA A 14 -24.52 4.99 2.11
C ALA A 14 -24.59 6.11 1.04
N ASP A 15 -24.07 7.30 1.29
CA ASP A 15 -24.13 8.34 0.27
C ASP A 15 -22.75 8.59 -0.31
N GLU A 16 -22.62 8.52 -1.64
CA GLU A 16 -21.39 8.68 -2.41
C GLU A 16 -20.82 10.12 -2.37
N THR A 17 -21.39 10.98 -1.53
CA THR A 17 -20.89 12.33 -1.27
C THR A 17 -19.77 12.28 -0.23
N HIS A 18 -18.67 12.97 -0.51
CA HIS A 18 -17.38 12.92 0.18
C HIS A 18 -17.35 13.48 1.62
N ASP A 19 -18.47 13.76 2.25
CA ASP A 19 -18.55 14.42 3.56
C ASP A 19 -18.81 13.42 4.70
N TYR A 20 -17.80 12.56 4.99
CA TYR A 20 -17.86 11.63 6.12
C TYR A 20 -17.65 12.30 7.47
N TYR A 21 -17.22 13.55 7.48
CA TYR A 21 -16.95 14.31 8.71
C TYR A 21 -17.19 15.80 8.50
N THR A 22 -17.40 16.50 9.60
CA THR A 22 -17.43 17.96 9.64
C THR A 22 -16.44 18.45 10.69
N PHE A 23 -15.78 19.58 10.41
CA PHE A 23 -14.98 20.24 11.42
C PHE A 23 -15.88 20.87 12.47
N THR A 24 -15.57 20.61 13.76
CA THR A 24 -16.35 21.09 14.91
C THR A 24 -15.62 22.12 15.75
N SER A 25 -14.38 22.44 15.41
CA SER A 25 -13.59 23.48 16.05
C SER A 25 -12.82 24.33 15.05
N GLU A 26 -12.37 25.50 15.48
CA GLU A 26 -11.31 26.24 14.80
C GLU A 26 -9.96 25.51 14.93
N LYS A 27 -9.00 25.85 14.05
CA LYS A 27 -7.62 25.33 14.15
C LYS A 27 -6.97 25.79 15.44
N SER A 28 -6.40 24.86 16.18
CA SER A 28 -5.65 25.13 17.40
C SER A 28 -4.29 24.42 17.38
N SER A 29 -3.32 24.96 18.11
CA SER A 29 -1.99 24.35 18.24
C SER A 29 -1.90 23.66 19.59
N ILE A 30 -1.59 22.36 19.59
CA ILE A 30 -1.40 21.57 20.82
C ILE A 30 -0.01 20.91 20.80
N PRO A 31 0.57 20.55 21.96
CA PRO A 31 1.76 19.70 22.03
C PRO A 31 1.49 18.34 21.36
N LEU A 32 2.52 17.75 20.74
CA LEU A 32 2.41 16.39 20.21
C LEU A 32 2.20 15.36 21.31
N SER A 33 2.79 15.59 22.49
CA SER A 33 2.62 14.77 23.70
C SER A 33 1.18 14.65 24.21
N ASP A 34 0.29 15.55 23.79
CA ASP A 34 -1.13 15.50 24.17
C ASP A 34 -1.95 14.56 23.24
N ILE A 35 -1.28 13.95 22.24
CA ILE A 35 -1.91 13.04 21.28
C ILE A 35 -1.45 11.62 21.58
N ASN A 36 -2.37 10.76 21.97
CA ASN A 36 -2.07 9.36 22.28
C ASN A 36 -1.74 8.54 21.02
N VAL A 37 -2.45 8.76 19.90
CA VAL A 37 -2.27 8.00 18.66
C VAL A 37 -2.25 8.93 17.45
N LEU A 38 -1.28 8.69 16.57
CA LEU A 38 -1.14 9.39 15.29
C LEU A 38 -1.16 8.40 14.13
N PHE A 39 -2.02 8.66 13.16
CA PHE A 39 -2.05 7.92 11.89
C PHE A 39 -1.40 8.75 10.78
N MET A 40 -0.29 8.24 10.21
CA MET A 40 0.30 8.85 9.02
C MET A 40 -0.31 8.24 7.77
N ARG A 41 -1.38 8.87 7.28
CA ARG A 41 -2.13 8.40 6.10
C ARG A 41 -2.16 9.44 4.97
N LYS A 42 -1.12 10.25 4.88
CA LYS A 42 -1.01 11.33 3.90
C LYS A 42 -0.13 10.91 2.72
N ASP A 43 -0.54 9.90 2.00
CA ASP A 43 0.08 9.41 0.78
C ASP A 43 -1.04 9.23 -0.28
N PRO A 44 -0.89 9.74 -1.49
CA PRO A 44 0.26 10.39 -2.12
C PRO A 44 0.45 11.88 -1.75
N PRO A 45 1.63 12.47 -2.00
CA PRO A 45 2.86 11.84 -2.45
C PRO A 45 3.77 11.40 -1.29
N VAL A 46 4.68 10.45 -1.55
CA VAL A 46 5.85 10.21 -0.70
C VAL A 46 7.00 11.03 -1.27
N ASP A 47 7.17 12.22 -0.75
CA ASP A 47 8.18 13.20 -1.17
C ASP A 47 9.03 13.68 0.02
N SER A 48 9.82 14.72 -0.16
CA SER A 48 10.64 15.27 0.91
C SER A 48 9.81 15.78 2.09
N GLU A 49 8.63 16.36 1.84
CA GLU A 49 7.73 16.85 2.90
C GLU A 49 7.13 15.68 3.69
N PHE A 50 6.77 14.57 3.00
CA PHE A 50 6.37 13.33 3.66
C PHE A 50 7.49 12.81 4.58
N ILE A 51 8.73 12.78 4.08
CA ILE A 51 9.90 12.33 4.87
C ILE A 51 10.10 13.24 6.09
N TYR A 52 10.03 14.58 5.93
CA TYR A 52 10.13 15.51 7.06
C TYR A 52 8.99 15.30 8.07
N ALA A 53 7.75 15.07 7.62
CA ALA A 53 6.65 14.74 8.51
C ALA A 53 6.93 13.47 9.31
N THR A 54 7.49 12.41 8.69
CA THR A 54 7.85 11.18 9.42
C THR A 54 8.98 11.39 10.42
N HIS A 55 9.92 12.31 10.18
CA HIS A 55 10.93 12.68 11.19
C HIS A 55 10.29 13.38 12.40
N MET A 56 9.32 14.29 12.16
CA MET A 56 8.57 14.91 13.25
C MET A 56 7.72 13.90 14.03
N LEU A 57 7.13 12.90 13.34
CA LEU A 57 6.40 11.82 13.99
C LEU A 57 7.31 10.91 14.84
N SER A 58 8.58 10.72 14.45
CA SER A 58 9.55 10.01 15.30
C SER A 58 9.83 10.77 16.60
N LEU A 59 9.79 12.10 16.60
CA LEU A 59 9.89 12.90 17.84
C LEU A 59 8.63 12.70 18.69
N ALA A 60 7.43 12.61 18.08
CA ALA A 60 6.21 12.33 18.81
C ALA A 60 6.25 10.94 19.49
N GLU A 61 6.79 9.91 18.81
CA GLU A 61 7.02 8.60 19.43
C GLU A 61 7.96 8.68 20.64
N HIS A 62 9.02 9.47 20.54
CA HIS A 62 9.95 9.69 21.66
C HIS A 62 9.28 10.41 22.84
N GLU A 63 8.27 11.22 22.59
CA GLU A 63 7.45 11.90 23.61
C GLU A 63 6.26 11.03 24.12
N GLY A 64 6.11 9.80 23.63
CA GLY A 64 5.12 8.83 24.13
C GLY A 64 3.87 8.65 23.26
N SER A 65 3.76 9.32 22.13
CA SER A 65 2.65 9.05 21.17
C SER A 65 2.85 7.73 20.45
N LEU A 66 1.80 6.95 20.25
CA LEU A 66 1.83 5.80 19.34
C LEU A 66 1.60 6.28 17.90
N VAL A 67 2.54 6.02 17.00
CA VAL A 67 2.39 6.33 15.58
C VAL A 67 2.12 5.06 14.76
N VAL A 68 1.09 5.06 13.94
CA VAL A 68 0.66 3.92 13.10
C VAL A 68 0.74 4.31 11.61
N ASN A 69 1.58 3.65 10.82
CA ASN A 69 2.67 2.71 11.14
C ASN A 69 3.91 3.45 11.64
N SER A 70 4.91 2.70 12.13
CA SER A 70 6.19 3.27 12.57
C SER A 70 6.75 4.26 11.54
N PRO A 71 7.10 5.50 11.94
CA PRO A 71 7.68 6.49 11.04
C PRO A 71 8.98 6.01 10.38
N GLN A 72 9.77 5.19 11.08
CA GLN A 72 10.97 4.59 10.52
C GLN A 72 10.61 3.63 9.37
N ALA A 73 9.60 2.77 9.57
CA ALA A 73 9.15 1.86 8.51
C ALA A 73 8.62 2.61 7.28
N LEU A 74 7.89 3.71 7.49
CA LEU A 74 7.38 4.56 6.41
C LEU A 74 8.50 5.17 5.56
N ARG A 75 9.68 5.43 6.15
CA ARG A 75 10.87 5.92 5.43
C ARG A 75 11.63 4.81 4.73
N ASP A 76 11.72 3.63 5.36
CA ASP A 76 12.62 2.57 4.91
C ASP A 76 12.02 1.70 3.80
N PHE A 77 10.69 1.62 3.72
CA PHE A 77 10.02 0.64 2.86
C PHE A 77 9.11 1.30 1.82
N ASN A 78 9.60 1.34 0.58
CA ASN A 78 8.78 1.64 -0.59
C ASN A 78 7.90 0.42 -0.93
N GLU A 79 6.64 0.64 -1.28
CA GLU A 79 5.62 -0.42 -1.49
C GLU A 79 6.02 -1.47 -2.54
N LYS A 80 6.84 -1.09 -3.52
CA LYS A 80 7.31 -1.98 -4.59
C LYS A 80 8.63 -2.65 -4.25
N LEU A 81 9.61 -1.87 -3.72
CA LEU A 81 10.93 -2.39 -3.37
C LEU A 81 10.88 -3.33 -2.17
N PHE A 82 9.97 -3.11 -1.22
CA PHE A 82 9.81 -3.96 -0.05
C PHE A 82 9.48 -5.41 -0.42
N THR A 83 8.81 -5.64 -1.55
CA THR A 83 8.53 -7.00 -2.05
C THR A 83 9.81 -7.81 -2.27
N SER A 84 10.93 -7.16 -2.55
CA SER A 84 12.23 -7.83 -2.79
C SER A 84 12.81 -8.54 -1.56
N TYR A 85 12.29 -8.26 -0.36
CA TYR A 85 12.62 -9.02 0.86
C TYR A 85 12.06 -10.45 0.81
N PHE A 86 11.12 -10.72 -0.11
CA PHE A 86 10.43 -12.00 -0.27
C PHE A 86 10.59 -12.57 -1.69
N PRO A 87 11.81 -12.87 -2.13
CA PRO A 87 12.11 -13.17 -3.55
C PRO A 87 11.37 -14.40 -4.08
N THR A 88 10.95 -15.32 -3.24
CA THR A 88 10.16 -16.51 -3.64
C THR A 88 8.68 -16.21 -3.84
N LEU A 89 8.20 -15.12 -3.26
CA LEU A 89 6.79 -14.72 -3.29
C LEU A 89 6.47 -13.70 -4.40
N ILE A 90 7.46 -13.21 -5.15
CA ILE A 90 7.28 -12.21 -6.20
C ILE A 90 7.48 -12.81 -7.60
N PRO A 91 6.92 -12.21 -8.65
CA PRO A 91 7.28 -12.59 -10.01
C PRO A 91 8.75 -12.20 -10.29
N PRO A 92 9.38 -12.75 -11.33
CA PRO A 92 10.66 -12.24 -11.80
C PRO A 92 10.63 -10.72 -11.92
N THR A 93 11.54 -10.06 -11.21
CA THR A 93 11.55 -8.60 -11.02
C THR A 93 12.96 -8.06 -11.19
N LEU A 94 13.09 -6.91 -11.83
CA LEU A 94 14.32 -6.15 -11.94
C LEU A 94 14.04 -4.68 -11.65
N VAL A 95 14.88 -4.05 -10.84
CA VAL A 95 14.88 -2.60 -10.61
C VAL A 95 16.17 -2.02 -11.20
N THR A 96 16.03 -1.13 -12.15
CA THR A 96 17.17 -0.53 -12.85
C THR A 96 16.77 0.71 -13.63
N ARG A 97 17.75 1.57 -13.91
CA ARG A 97 17.65 2.66 -14.90
C ARG A 97 18.39 2.36 -16.20
N SER A 98 18.99 1.17 -16.32
CA SER A 98 19.77 0.76 -17.49
C SER A 98 18.84 0.20 -18.58
N ALA A 99 18.73 0.89 -19.70
CA ALA A 99 17.96 0.44 -20.85
C ALA A 99 18.42 -0.94 -21.36
N ALA A 100 19.72 -1.23 -21.32
CA ALA A 100 20.27 -2.52 -21.75
C ALA A 100 19.76 -3.66 -20.86
N LEU A 101 19.72 -3.47 -19.53
CA LEU A 101 19.24 -4.48 -18.60
C LEU A 101 17.74 -4.71 -18.75
N VAL A 102 16.93 -3.65 -18.93
CA VAL A 102 15.49 -3.79 -19.18
C VAL A 102 15.22 -4.55 -20.48
N LYS A 103 15.92 -4.22 -21.57
CA LYS A 103 15.79 -4.94 -22.85
C LYS A 103 16.18 -6.42 -22.74
N ASN A 104 17.22 -6.74 -21.98
CA ASN A 104 17.61 -8.12 -21.73
C ASN A 104 16.55 -8.86 -20.89
N PHE A 105 15.99 -8.21 -19.87
CA PHE A 105 14.92 -8.78 -19.05
C PHE A 105 13.67 -9.07 -19.88
N HIS A 106 13.26 -8.14 -20.74
CA HIS A 106 12.15 -8.33 -21.68
C HIS A 106 12.42 -9.51 -22.62
N LYS A 107 13.61 -9.59 -23.22
CA LYS A 107 14.01 -10.72 -24.09
C LYS A 107 13.93 -12.07 -23.37
N GLN A 108 14.26 -12.11 -22.07
CA GLN A 108 14.25 -13.34 -21.26
C GLN A 108 12.83 -13.75 -20.84
N HIS A 109 11.94 -12.80 -20.55
CA HIS A 109 10.65 -13.06 -19.91
C HIS A 109 9.45 -12.84 -20.82
N GLY A 110 9.63 -12.35 -22.04
CA GLY A 110 8.53 -12.02 -22.96
C GLY A 110 7.75 -10.80 -22.50
N THR A 111 6.44 -10.94 -22.39
CA THR A 111 5.57 -9.83 -21.92
C THR A 111 5.94 -9.40 -20.50
N VAL A 112 6.13 -8.08 -20.32
CA VAL A 112 6.52 -7.48 -19.03
C VAL A 112 5.64 -6.28 -18.67
N ILE A 113 5.64 -5.94 -17.37
CA ILE A 113 5.10 -4.69 -16.84
C ILE A 113 6.26 -3.78 -16.47
N CYS A 114 6.24 -2.56 -17.01
CA CYS A 114 7.15 -1.48 -16.66
C CYS A 114 6.41 -0.45 -15.81
N LYS A 115 6.95 -0.08 -14.65
CA LYS A 115 6.30 0.88 -13.73
C LYS A 115 7.33 1.73 -12.97
N PRO A 116 6.99 2.97 -12.54
CA PRO A 116 7.83 3.75 -11.65
C PRO A 116 7.87 3.11 -10.27
N LEU A 117 8.83 3.48 -9.43
CA LEU A 117 8.92 3.04 -8.03
C LEU A 117 7.98 3.81 -7.13
N ASP A 118 7.69 5.04 -7.46
CA ASP A 118 6.71 5.92 -6.82
C ASP A 118 5.41 5.98 -7.64
N GLY A 119 4.38 6.54 -7.05
CA GLY A 119 3.07 6.66 -7.69
C GLY A 119 2.11 5.52 -7.35
N MET A 120 0.84 5.83 -7.42
CA MET A 120 -0.27 4.99 -7.00
C MET A 120 -1.40 4.94 -8.03
N GLY A 121 -2.44 4.13 -7.75
CA GLY A 121 -3.64 4.08 -8.58
C GLY A 121 -3.43 3.51 -9.98
N GLY A 122 -2.28 2.88 -10.25
CA GLY A 122 -1.95 2.33 -11.56
C GLY A 122 -1.41 3.38 -12.55
N ALA A 123 -1.06 4.58 -12.09
CA ALA A 123 -0.48 5.60 -12.96
C ALA A 123 0.88 5.15 -13.52
N SER A 124 1.10 5.44 -14.81
CA SER A 124 2.36 5.13 -15.51
C SER A 124 2.77 3.65 -15.50
N ILE A 125 1.82 2.73 -15.42
CA ILE A 125 2.04 1.29 -15.60
C ILE A 125 1.88 0.95 -17.06
N PHE A 126 2.91 0.36 -17.67
CA PHE A 126 2.93 -0.02 -19.08
C PHE A 126 3.10 -1.52 -19.23
N LYS A 127 2.19 -2.16 -19.95
CA LYS A 127 2.37 -3.53 -20.43
C LYS A 127 3.10 -3.49 -21.77
N ILE A 128 4.22 -4.19 -21.86
CA ILE A 128 4.99 -4.38 -23.09
C ILE A 128 4.84 -5.85 -23.49
N ASP A 129 4.27 -6.08 -24.65
CA ASP A 129 4.09 -7.43 -25.19
C ASP A 129 5.42 -8.03 -25.71
N GLU A 130 5.37 -9.26 -26.17
CA GLU A 130 6.54 -9.99 -26.68
C GLU A 130 7.23 -9.30 -27.88
N SER A 131 6.49 -8.47 -28.65
CA SER A 131 7.07 -7.72 -29.76
C SER A 131 8.01 -6.61 -29.31
N GLY A 132 7.87 -6.16 -28.05
CA GLY A 132 8.65 -5.07 -27.50
C GLY A 132 8.29 -3.70 -28.08
N SER A 133 7.14 -3.56 -28.72
CA SER A 133 6.68 -2.29 -29.26
C SER A 133 6.67 -1.21 -28.18
N ASN A 134 7.23 -0.02 -28.49
CA ASN A 134 7.39 1.10 -27.59
C ASN A 134 8.28 0.89 -26.34
N LEU A 135 8.93 -0.27 -26.16
CA LEU A 135 9.79 -0.53 -25.01
C LEU A 135 10.86 0.56 -24.82
N GLY A 136 11.47 1.04 -25.92
CA GLY A 136 12.49 2.09 -25.86
C GLY A 136 11.94 3.39 -25.27
N VAL A 137 10.82 3.87 -25.80
CA VAL A 137 10.17 5.09 -25.34
C VAL A 137 9.66 4.99 -23.90
N VAL A 138 9.15 3.81 -23.50
CA VAL A 138 8.70 3.56 -22.10
C VAL A 138 9.88 3.62 -21.14
N ILE A 139 11.03 3.01 -21.52
CA ILE A 139 12.27 3.10 -20.72
C ILE A 139 12.71 4.56 -20.56
N GLU A 140 12.81 5.30 -21.67
CA GLU A 140 13.22 6.71 -21.66
C GLU A 140 12.31 7.56 -20.74
N THR A 141 11.02 7.35 -20.83
CA THR A 141 10.01 8.06 -20.04
C THR A 141 10.13 7.71 -18.54
N LEU A 142 10.07 6.42 -18.20
CA LEU A 142 10.07 5.98 -16.81
C LEU A 142 11.41 6.21 -16.11
N THR A 143 12.51 6.18 -16.85
CA THR A 143 13.83 6.44 -16.27
C THR A 143 14.26 7.90 -16.34
N ALA A 144 13.43 8.80 -16.84
CA ALA A 144 13.82 10.19 -17.14
C ALA A 144 15.20 10.21 -17.83
N GLN A 145 15.30 9.56 -19.00
CA GLN A 145 16.52 9.43 -19.79
C GLN A 145 17.68 8.76 -19.03
N GLY A 146 17.37 7.78 -18.16
CA GLY A 146 18.38 7.01 -17.42
C GLY A 146 18.84 7.66 -16.10
N SER A 147 18.15 8.69 -15.61
CA SER A 147 18.45 9.34 -14.33
C SER A 147 17.73 8.70 -13.14
N VAL A 148 16.55 8.10 -13.36
CA VAL A 148 15.67 7.54 -12.32
C VAL A 148 15.56 6.01 -12.44
N GLN A 149 15.44 5.33 -11.32
CA GLN A 149 15.18 3.88 -11.29
C GLN A 149 13.72 3.59 -11.67
N MET A 150 13.50 2.50 -12.40
CA MET A 150 12.18 1.94 -12.67
C MET A 150 12.15 0.46 -12.28
N MET A 151 10.95 -0.08 -12.10
CA MET A 151 10.73 -1.52 -11.93
C MET A 151 10.22 -2.14 -13.22
N VAL A 152 10.75 -3.31 -13.57
CA VAL A 152 10.20 -4.18 -14.61
C VAL A 152 9.92 -5.55 -14.02
N GLN A 153 8.74 -6.09 -14.26
CA GLN A 153 8.28 -7.40 -13.76
C GLN A 153 7.73 -8.23 -14.91
N LYS A 154 7.91 -9.55 -14.82
CA LYS A 154 7.22 -10.47 -15.73
C LYS A 154 5.71 -10.26 -15.61
N PHE A 155 5.02 -10.14 -16.74
CA PHE A 155 3.56 -10.02 -16.77
C PHE A 155 2.90 -11.31 -16.26
N MET A 156 1.87 -11.16 -15.45
CA MET A 156 1.07 -12.24 -14.91
C MET A 156 -0.35 -12.17 -15.49
N PRO A 157 -0.76 -13.14 -16.34
CA PRO A 157 -2.09 -13.15 -16.96
C PRO A 157 -3.21 -13.34 -15.93
N GLU A 158 -2.90 -13.82 -14.73
CA GLU A 158 -3.81 -13.99 -13.60
C GLU A 158 -4.42 -12.65 -13.13
N ILE A 159 -3.90 -11.50 -13.58
CA ILE A 159 -4.54 -10.19 -13.38
C ILE A 159 -6.01 -10.16 -13.88
N ASN A 160 -6.36 -10.98 -14.85
CA ASN A 160 -7.73 -11.13 -15.34
C ASN A 160 -8.69 -11.68 -14.27
N GLU A 161 -8.18 -12.38 -13.27
CA GLU A 161 -8.93 -12.87 -12.11
C GLU A 161 -8.99 -11.85 -10.98
N GLY A 162 -8.19 -10.80 -11.09
CA GLY A 162 -8.10 -9.65 -10.19
C GLY A 162 -6.77 -9.54 -9.46
N ASP A 163 -6.42 -8.31 -9.15
CA ASP A 163 -5.36 -7.93 -8.22
C ASP A 163 -5.98 -7.87 -6.81
N LYS A 164 -5.62 -8.83 -5.96
CA LYS A 164 -6.24 -9.01 -4.63
C LYS A 164 -5.57 -8.12 -3.60
N ARG A 165 -6.33 -7.18 -2.99
CA ARG A 165 -5.91 -6.45 -1.78
C ARG A 165 -6.23 -7.28 -0.55
N ILE A 166 -5.20 -7.74 0.15
CA ILE A 166 -5.27 -8.51 1.40
C ILE A 166 -4.79 -7.61 2.54
N HIS A 167 -5.53 -7.53 3.65
CA HIS A 167 -5.11 -6.74 4.81
C HIS A 167 -4.42 -7.63 5.86
N ILE A 168 -3.37 -7.07 6.48
CA ILE A 168 -2.72 -7.61 7.66
C ILE A 168 -2.77 -6.51 8.74
N VAL A 169 -3.27 -6.87 9.91
CA VAL A 169 -3.41 -5.99 11.07
C VAL A 169 -2.67 -6.60 12.25
N ASN A 170 -1.67 -5.89 12.76
CA ASN A 170 -0.84 -6.34 13.89
C ASN A 170 -0.34 -7.80 13.72
N GLY A 171 0.13 -8.13 12.51
CA GLY A 171 0.60 -9.49 12.19
C GLY A 171 -0.49 -10.53 11.92
N GLU A 172 -1.76 -10.20 12.11
CA GLU A 172 -2.88 -11.09 11.81
C GLU A 172 -3.40 -10.88 10.39
N VAL A 173 -3.51 -11.95 9.63
CA VAL A 173 -4.04 -11.96 8.27
C VAL A 173 -5.56 -11.91 8.30
N MET A 174 -6.16 -10.87 7.74
CA MET A 174 -7.61 -10.76 7.67
C MET A 174 -8.20 -11.74 6.66
N PRO A 175 -9.39 -12.34 6.93
CA PRO A 175 -9.86 -13.51 6.18
C PRO A 175 -10.43 -13.23 4.79
N TYR A 176 -10.53 -11.96 4.39
CA TYR A 176 -11.12 -11.56 3.12
C TYR A 176 -10.22 -10.60 2.35
N ALA A 177 -10.32 -10.64 1.02
CA ALA A 177 -9.66 -9.74 0.11
C ALA A 177 -10.66 -8.99 -0.77
N LEU A 178 -10.22 -7.89 -1.36
CA LEU A 178 -10.86 -7.26 -2.51
C LEU A 178 -10.10 -7.61 -3.78
N ALA A 179 -10.65 -8.44 -4.64
CA ALA A 179 -10.13 -8.63 -6.00
C ALA A 179 -10.55 -7.43 -6.86
N ARG A 180 -9.56 -6.70 -7.35
CA ARG A 180 -9.74 -5.53 -8.23
C ARG A 180 -9.57 -6.00 -9.68
N LEU A 181 -10.67 -6.05 -10.41
CA LEU A 181 -10.71 -6.57 -11.79
C LEU A 181 -10.51 -5.42 -12.77
N PRO A 182 -9.62 -5.59 -13.77
CA PRO A 182 -9.48 -4.63 -14.84
C PRO A 182 -10.77 -4.49 -15.65
N THR A 183 -11.05 -3.29 -16.16
CA THR A 183 -12.08 -3.08 -17.16
C THR A 183 -11.64 -3.59 -18.52
N ALA A 184 -12.60 -3.83 -19.42
CA ALA A 184 -12.30 -4.33 -20.77
C ALA A 184 -11.31 -3.39 -21.49
N GLY A 185 -10.23 -3.98 -22.01
CA GLY A 185 -9.15 -3.23 -22.68
C GLY A 185 -8.07 -2.65 -21.75
N GLU A 186 -8.22 -2.77 -20.44
CA GLU A 186 -7.23 -2.37 -19.45
C GLU A 186 -6.47 -3.57 -18.87
N THR A 187 -5.28 -3.30 -18.34
CA THR A 187 -4.46 -4.30 -17.62
C THR A 187 -4.28 -3.95 -16.14
N ARG A 188 -4.88 -2.85 -15.68
CA ARG A 188 -4.80 -2.34 -14.31
C ARG A 188 -6.09 -2.62 -13.57
N GLY A 189 -6.01 -3.34 -12.46
CA GLY A 189 -7.16 -3.63 -11.59
C GLY A 189 -7.50 -2.51 -10.59
N ASN A 190 -6.68 -1.46 -10.48
CA ASN A 190 -6.86 -0.40 -9.50
C ASN A 190 -8.23 0.27 -9.64
N LEU A 191 -8.98 0.43 -8.53
CA LEU A 191 -10.28 1.10 -8.52
C LEU A 191 -10.21 2.53 -9.06
N ALA A 192 -9.12 3.25 -8.72
CA ALA A 192 -8.86 4.60 -9.23
C ALA A 192 -8.66 4.65 -10.76
N ALA A 193 -8.30 3.53 -11.39
CA ALA A 193 -8.19 3.38 -12.84
C ALA A 193 -9.49 2.85 -13.50
N GLY A 194 -10.59 2.80 -12.75
CA GLY A 194 -11.88 2.31 -13.23
C GLY A 194 -12.11 0.81 -13.04
N GLY A 195 -11.23 0.12 -12.31
CA GLY A 195 -11.40 -1.30 -11.96
C GLY A 195 -12.65 -1.55 -11.11
N THR A 196 -13.15 -2.78 -11.15
CA THR A 196 -14.30 -3.22 -10.35
C THR A 196 -13.83 -4.05 -9.17
N GLY A 197 -14.30 -3.71 -7.96
CA GLY A 197 -13.99 -4.45 -6.74
C GLY A 197 -14.92 -5.65 -6.54
N ARG A 198 -14.34 -6.82 -6.28
CA ARG A 198 -15.07 -8.05 -5.90
C ARG A 198 -14.54 -8.55 -4.56
N PRO A 199 -15.24 -8.30 -3.44
CA PRO A 199 -14.88 -8.89 -2.15
C PRO A 199 -15.03 -10.41 -2.18
N GLN A 200 -14.04 -11.14 -1.63
CA GLN A 200 -14.00 -12.59 -1.61
C GLN A 200 -13.21 -13.13 -0.40
N PRO A 201 -13.47 -14.38 0.05
CA PRO A 201 -12.61 -15.06 1.01
C PRO A 201 -11.20 -15.25 0.45
N LEU A 202 -10.20 -15.31 1.34
CA LEU A 202 -8.85 -15.72 0.97
C LEU A 202 -8.81 -17.21 0.63
N THR A 203 -7.99 -17.55 -0.36
CA THR A 203 -7.60 -18.94 -0.64
C THR A 203 -6.52 -19.40 0.35
N GLU A 204 -6.26 -20.71 0.41
CA GLU A 204 -5.14 -21.25 1.20
C GLU A 204 -3.79 -20.66 0.75
N SER A 205 -3.60 -20.45 -0.55
CA SER A 205 -2.40 -19.81 -1.09
C SER A 205 -2.26 -18.36 -0.62
N ASP A 206 -3.35 -17.59 -0.63
CA ASP A 206 -3.36 -16.21 -0.15
C ASP A 206 -2.95 -16.13 1.33
N PHE A 207 -3.50 -17.01 2.16
CA PHE A 207 -3.11 -17.12 3.57
C PHE A 207 -1.64 -17.50 3.73
N ALA A 208 -1.16 -18.47 2.95
CA ALA A 208 0.23 -18.92 3.04
C ALA A 208 1.22 -17.81 2.69
N ILE A 209 0.92 -17.01 1.66
CA ILE A 209 1.71 -15.84 1.27
C ILE A 209 1.70 -14.80 2.40
N ALA A 210 0.52 -14.40 2.84
CA ALA A 210 0.39 -13.34 3.85
C ALA A 210 1.04 -13.72 5.18
N LYS A 211 0.92 -14.99 5.62
CA LYS A 211 1.58 -15.50 6.83
C LYS A 211 3.10 -15.51 6.76
N GLN A 212 3.70 -15.64 5.58
CA GLN A 212 5.16 -15.55 5.44
C GLN A 212 5.67 -14.11 5.59
N ILE A 213 4.84 -13.13 5.24
CA ILE A 213 5.17 -11.69 5.29
C ILE A 213 4.90 -11.10 6.69
N ALA A 214 3.81 -11.52 7.33
CA ALA A 214 3.30 -10.94 8.57
C ALA A 214 4.36 -10.80 9.70
N PRO A 215 5.24 -11.78 9.98
CA PRO A 215 6.26 -11.63 11.02
C PRO A 215 7.23 -10.47 10.75
N THR A 216 7.63 -10.28 9.48
CA THR A 216 8.50 -9.16 9.09
C THR A 216 7.79 -7.81 9.29
N LEU A 217 6.50 -7.72 9.01
CA LEU A 217 5.74 -6.50 9.26
C LEU A 217 5.76 -6.11 10.75
N VAL A 218 5.51 -7.09 11.62
CA VAL A 218 5.54 -6.88 13.09
C VAL A 218 6.92 -6.44 13.54
N GLU A 219 7.99 -7.14 13.11
CA GLU A 219 9.38 -6.78 13.43
C GLU A 219 9.72 -5.34 13.04
N LYS A 220 9.18 -4.86 11.91
CA LYS A 220 9.43 -3.52 11.40
C LYS A 220 8.47 -2.46 11.93
N GLY A 221 7.60 -2.78 12.87
CA GLY A 221 6.61 -1.85 13.43
C GLY A 221 5.50 -1.45 12.44
N ILE A 222 5.22 -2.30 11.47
CA ILE A 222 4.14 -2.11 10.50
C ILE A 222 2.90 -2.77 11.07
N PHE A 223 2.02 -1.94 11.62
CA PHE A 223 0.80 -2.40 12.28
C PHE A 223 -0.34 -2.67 11.33
N PHE A 224 -0.44 -1.88 10.23
CA PHE A 224 -1.48 -2.00 9.23
C PHE A 224 -0.88 -2.01 7.82
N CYS A 225 -1.19 -3.05 7.05
CA CYS A 225 -0.63 -3.27 5.73
C CYS A 225 -1.70 -3.77 4.76
N GLY A 226 -1.57 -3.40 3.48
CA GLY A 226 -2.30 -3.97 2.35
C GLY A 226 -1.34 -4.66 1.40
N LEU A 227 -1.45 -5.98 1.26
CA LEU A 227 -0.72 -6.73 0.24
C LEU A 227 -1.51 -6.73 -1.06
N ASP A 228 -0.83 -6.55 -2.18
CA ASP A 228 -1.37 -6.72 -3.51
C ASP A 228 -0.85 -8.03 -4.10
N VAL A 229 -1.77 -8.92 -4.45
CA VAL A 229 -1.47 -10.30 -4.90
C VAL A 229 -2.19 -10.60 -6.21
N ILE A 230 -1.41 -10.94 -7.24
CA ILE A 230 -1.91 -11.44 -8.53
C ILE A 230 -1.55 -12.92 -8.64
N GLY A 231 -2.55 -13.78 -8.88
CA GLY A 231 -2.33 -15.22 -8.82
C GLY A 231 -1.81 -15.66 -7.45
N ASP A 232 -0.56 -16.15 -7.42
CA ASP A 232 0.19 -16.56 -6.23
C ASP A 232 1.42 -15.69 -5.94
N LYS A 233 1.47 -14.46 -6.49
CA LYS A 233 2.62 -13.56 -6.36
C LYS A 233 2.24 -12.20 -5.80
N VAL A 234 3.06 -11.70 -4.88
CA VAL A 234 2.96 -10.35 -4.32
C VAL A 234 3.55 -9.35 -5.33
N THR A 235 2.82 -8.27 -5.56
CA THR A 235 3.24 -7.19 -6.46
C THR A 235 3.55 -5.90 -5.73
N GLU A 236 2.91 -5.68 -4.56
CA GLU A 236 3.12 -4.51 -3.69
C GLU A 236 2.82 -4.84 -2.22
N ILE A 237 3.51 -4.15 -1.31
CA ILE A 237 3.29 -4.18 0.14
C ILE A 237 3.02 -2.74 0.59
N ASN A 238 1.76 -2.37 0.68
CA ASN A 238 1.32 -1.00 0.94
C ASN A 238 1.23 -0.75 2.44
N ILE A 239 2.05 0.16 2.97
CA ILE A 239 2.17 0.43 4.41
C ILE A 239 1.82 1.87 4.80
N THR A 240 1.63 2.77 3.84
CA THR A 240 1.29 4.17 4.09
C THR A 240 -0.22 4.35 4.26
N SER A 241 -0.99 4.22 3.18
CA SER A 241 -2.43 4.48 3.16
C SER A 241 -3.22 3.36 2.48
N PRO A 242 -3.10 2.07 2.92
CA PRO A 242 -3.85 0.98 2.28
C PRO A 242 -5.37 1.25 2.32
N THR A 243 -6.02 1.02 1.19
CA THR A 243 -7.46 1.21 0.95
C THR A 243 -8.19 -0.12 0.83
N CYS A 244 -9.46 -0.11 0.42
CA CYS A 244 -10.31 -1.29 0.18
C CYS A 244 -10.92 -1.95 1.42
N VAL A 245 -10.76 -1.37 2.61
CA VAL A 245 -11.39 -1.89 3.83
C VAL A 245 -12.92 -1.75 3.73
N ARG A 246 -13.42 -0.59 3.28
CA ARG A 246 -14.86 -0.30 3.21
C ARG A 246 -15.61 -1.28 2.30
N GLU A 247 -15.04 -1.58 1.15
CA GLU A 247 -15.63 -2.50 0.16
C GLU A 247 -15.70 -3.93 0.72
N ILE A 248 -14.70 -4.35 1.49
CA ILE A 248 -14.70 -5.66 2.16
C ILE A 248 -15.69 -5.68 3.30
N GLU A 249 -15.69 -4.66 4.17
CA GLU A 249 -16.61 -4.54 5.31
C GLU A 249 -18.09 -4.51 4.87
N ALA A 250 -18.40 -3.78 3.80
CA ALA A 250 -19.76 -3.70 3.27
C ALA A 250 -20.33 -5.08 2.87
N LYS A 251 -19.45 -6.04 2.51
CA LYS A 251 -19.87 -7.38 2.08
C LYS A 251 -19.84 -8.40 3.22
N TYR A 252 -18.81 -8.37 4.07
CA TYR A 252 -18.49 -9.48 4.96
C TYR A 252 -18.52 -9.11 6.46
N ASN A 253 -18.63 -7.81 6.79
CA ASN A 253 -18.45 -7.35 8.18
C ASN A 253 -17.18 -7.97 8.79
N SER A 254 -16.07 -7.82 8.10
CA SER A 254 -14.83 -8.58 8.32
C SER A 254 -14.09 -8.23 9.61
N GLY A 255 -14.44 -7.10 10.23
CA GLY A 255 -13.85 -6.64 11.49
C GLY A 255 -12.44 -6.07 11.37
N VAL A 256 -11.97 -5.69 10.17
CA VAL A 256 -10.64 -5.11 9.96
C VAL A 256 -10.41 -3.86 10.83
N LEU A 257 -11.39 -2.95 10.86
CA LEU A 257 -11.28 -1.72 11.65
C LEU A 257 -11.35 -2.01 13.14
N SER A 258 -12.26 -2.89 13.60
CA SER A 258 -12.33 -3.29 15.01
C SER A 258 -10.99 -3.88 15.46
N LYS A 259 -10.43 -4.81 14.67
CA LYS A 259 -9.12 -5.41 14.96
C LYS A 259 -7.99 -4.38 15.01
N LEU A 260 -8.03 -3.39 14.12
CA LEU A 260 -7.05 -2.30 14.10
C LEU A 260 -7.11 -1.48 15.40
N PHE A 261 -8.31 -1.04 15.80
CA PHE A 261 -8.47 -0.21 16.99
C PHE A 261 -8.27 -0.99 18.29
N ASP A 262 -8.77 -2.22 18.40
CA ASP A 262 -8.53 -3.10 19.55
C ASP A 262 -7.02 -3.30 19.79
N GLY A 263 -6.27 -3.59 18.73
CA GLY A 263 -4.83 -3.76 18.84
C GLY A 263 -4.07 -2.47 19.16
N ILE A 264 -4.56 -1.31 18.75
CA ILE A 264 -4.02 0.00 19.14
C ILE A 264 -4.27 0.26 20.64
N GLU A 265 -5.49 0.00 21.11
CA GLU A 265 -5.85 0.15 22.52
C GLU A 265 -5.00 -0.76 23.42
N ASP A 266 -4.73 -1.99 22.98
CA ASP A 266 -3.88 -2.90 23.72
C ASP A 266 -2.43 -2.40 23.80
N LYS A 267 -1.87 -1.87 22.69
CA LYS A 267 -0.55 -1.24 22.72
C LYS A 267 -0.48 -0.02 23.64
N LEU A 268 -1.52 0.81 23.68
CA LEU A 268 -1.56 1.96 24.60
C LEU A 268 -1.60 1.51 26.06
N LYS A 269 -2.30 0.42 26.38
CA LYS A 269 -2.31 -0.15 27.76
C LYS A 269 -0.92 -0.64 28.17
N GLU A 270 -0.21 -1.32 27.27
CA GLU A 270 1.17 -1.78 27.51
C GLU A 270 2.10 -0.62 27.86
N THR A 271 2.03 0.49 27.07
CA THR A 271 2.88 1.67 27.28
C THR A 271 2.59 2.43 28.59
N LEU A 272 1.37 2.32 29.14
CA LEU A 272 0.99 2.95 30.39
C LEU A 272 1.43 2.17 31.65
N HIS A 273 1.88 0.92 31.50
CA HIS A 273 2.31 0.05 32.59
C HIS A 273 3.83 -0.12 32.71
N ASP A 274 4.59 0.41 31.76
CA ASP A 274 6.06 0.53 31.78
C ASP A 274 6.50 1.94 32.25
#